data_795af8542863bd9cce069398182a5734
#
_entry.id   795af8542863bd9cce069398182a5734
#
_cell.length_a   1.000
_cell.length_b   1.000
_cell.length_c   1.000
_cell.angle_alpha   90.00
_cell.angle_beta   90.00
_cell.angle_gamma   90.00
#
_symmetry.space_group_name_H-M   'P 1'
#
loop_
_entity.id
_entity.type
_entity.pdbx_description
1 polymer ?
#
loop_
_entity_poly.entity_id
_entity_poly.type
_entity_poly.pdbx_seq_one_letter_code
_entity_poly.pdbx_strand_id
1 'polypeptide(L)'
;MADRPGVVTLEWQGYVVQASLLTAVVAFGASIVASIVVWGFFRLIWKSPTLVSHFMQRRRKDKGYDALSQGLMALGSGDTLHARKFGLKADKLLDGDEPAARLLLAQASQLDGDHAESRRRFEAMLEDDRSMAVGLHGLYIEAERESEPAAARHFAEEAFNLVPGLRWAGNAVLGYQAVSGDWEEAIATLERNYAARMLDKKTLRRQKAVLLTARALELENENPDRARTLAVEAHGLAPSLVPAAIVAARLRTRAGEIRKASKILEATWKLSPHPDLAEAYAHVRPGDSVTDRLSRVRTLASMRAYSSEGAIAIAVAAIEAKKFDEAREQLKRVLRSEPTQRAFLLMADLEEREHGDQGRIREWLSRAVRAPHDKVWIADGVVSANWAPVSPKTGRVDAYEWATPENTMDQDQTIEVIDDKLFEPPELAAPVQVLDEPVKADIVVPKPQDVETPAAPKEEPAPAPAPVEKTKAEATAAPVVTETAKEETPVAAEAPAETKPEETAQAEEPRATVVPVESSSWAPTKANEKAEAKSDEPAKTEQDADAKTDEKAEKKDEKLVEFPLSHLPDDPGPEPDDEDPKAPKDQSFRFFR
;
A
#
# COMPACT_ATOMS: atom_id res chain seq x y z
N MET A 1 87.69 41.39 26.73
CA MET A 1 88.31 40.12 27.21
C MET A 1 89.12 39.42 26.11
N ALA A 2 89.29 40.00 24.92
CA ALA A 2 89.98 39.40 23.78
C ALA A 2 91.51 39.62 23.80
N ASP A 3 92.06 40.42 24.73
CA ASP A 3 93.43 40.93 24.66
C ASP A 3 94.39 40.29 25.72
N ARG A 4 93.99 39.15 26.36
CA ARG A 4 94.90 38.36 27.18
C ARG A 4 95.11 36.99 26.54
N PRO A 5 96.36 36.63 26.18
CA PRO A 5 96.58 35.30 25.62
C PRO A 5 96.48 34.21 26.70
N GLY A 6 95.27 33.70 26.90
CA GLY A 6 95.04 32.51 27.72
C GLY A 6 95.09 31.25 26.84
N VAL A 7 96.00 30.33 27.09
CA VAL A 7 96.10 29.05 26.39
C VAL A 7 95.48 27.98 27.29
N VAL A 8 94.41 27.25 26.79
CA VAL A 8 93.85 26.11 27.44
C VAL A 8 94.52 24.83 26.92
N THR A 9 95.17 24.11 27.81
CA THR A 9 95.86 22.82 27.46
C THR A 9 94.94 21.72 27.93
N LEU A 10 94.48 20.85 27.02
CA LEU A 10 93.73 19.62 27.29
C LEU A 10 94.64 18.42 27.07
N GLU A 11 94.94 17.72 28.13
CA GLU A 11 95.72 16.45 28.08
C GLU A 11 94.81 15.26 28.22
N TRP A 12 94.69 14.44 27.14
CA TRP A 12 93.93 13.20 27.18
C TRP A 12 94.67 12.08 26.52
N GLN A 13 94.99 10.97 27.25
CA GLN A 13 95.65 9.81 26.76
C GLN A 13 97.03 10.06 26.05
N GLY A 14 97.80 11.07 26.53
CA GLY A 14 99.12 11.40 25.96
C GLY A 14 99.10 12.41 24.79
N TYR A 15 97.95 12.85 24.35
CA TYR A 15 97.83 13.91 23.41
C TYR A 15 97.57 15.26 24.09
N VAL A 16 98.43 16.22 23.80
CA VAL A 16 98.34 17.60 24.32
C VAL A 16 97.78 18.49 23.26
N VAL A 17 96.58 18.96 23.39
CA VAL A 17 95.95 19.93 22.50
C VAL A 17 96.01 21.33 23.14
N GLN A 18 96.74 22.26 22.56
CA GLN A 18 96.85 23.66 22.99
C GLN A 18 95.95 24.52 22.10
N ALA A 19 94.94 25.15 22.70
CA ALA A 19 94.06 26.05 21.96
C ALA A 19 93.93 27.40 22.68
N SER A 20 93.73 28.49 21.94
CA SER A 20 93.48 29.79 22.54
C SER A 20 92.11 29.75 23.34
N LEU A 21 91.96 30.52 24.37
CA LEU A 21 90.78 30.59 25.17
C LEU A 21 89.54 30.84 24.27
N LEU A 22 89.66 31.68 23.28
CA LEU A 22 88.54 31.95 22.32
C LEU A 22 88.21 30.74 21.48
N THR A 23 89.18 30.00 20.97
CA THR A 23 88.92 28.73 20.18
C THR A 23 88.32 27.64 21.07
N ALA A 24 88.72 27.54 22.31
CA ALA A 24 88.14 26.58 23.27
C ALA A 24 86.68 26.92 23.59
N VAL A 25 86.34 28.19 23.81
CA VAL A 25 84.95 28.63 24.04
C VAL A 25 84.04 28.37 22.83
N VAL A 26 84.57 28.71 21.60
CA VAL A 26 83.85 28.47 20.36
C VAL A 26 83.65 26.97 20.13
N ALA A 27 84.64 26.14 20.33
CA ALA A 27 84.56 24.68 20.21
C ALA A 27 83.56 24.07 21.22
N PHE A 28 83.58 24.58 22.46
CA PHE A 28 82.59 24.16 23.49
C PHE A 28 81.18 24.57 23.12
N GLY A 29 80.96 25.83 22.65
CA GLY A 29 79.66 26.29 22.18
C GLY A 29 79.20 25.46 20.98
N ALA A 30 80.07 25.15 20.01
CA ALA A 30 79.73 24.30 18.87
C ALA A 30 79.38 22.88 19.30
N SER A 31 80.09 22.34 20.33
CA SER A 31 79.76 20.99 20.88
C SER A 31 78.39 20.94 21.54
N ILE A 32 77.99 22.02 22.27
CA ILE A 32 76.65 22.12 22.85
C ILE A 32 75.60 22.19 21.75
N VAL A 33 75.81 23.01 20.71
CA VAL A 33 74.86 23.09 19.60
C VAL A 33 74.75 21.74 18.87
N ALA A 34 75.89 21.08 18.61
CA ALA A 34 75.93 19.75 18.00
C ALA A 34 75.17 18.70 18.85
N SER A 35 75.34 18.74 20.18
CA SER A 35 74.63 17.87 21.12
C SER A 35 73.13 18.10 21.10
N ILE A 36 72.66 19.37 21.03
CA ILE A 36 71.24 19.71 20.93
C ILE A 36 70.67 19.22 19.59
N VAL A 37 71.40 19.34 18.50
CA VAL A 37 70.97 18.86 17.18
C VAL A 37 70.88 17.33 17.17
N VAL A 38 71.90 16.64 17.70
CA VAL A 38 71.93 15.19 17.80
C VAL A 38 70.81 14.67 18.73
N TRP A 39 70.58 15.34 19.86
CA TRP A 39 69.47 15.03 20.75
C TRP A 39 68.10 15.28 20.09
N GLY A 40 67.95 16.39 19.37
CA GLY A 40 66.76 16.68 18.58
C GLY A 40 66.49 15.62 17.50
N PHE A 41 67.55 15.22 16.79
CA PHE A 41 67.48 14.14 15.79
C PHE A 41 67.12 12.78 16.39
N PHE A 42 67.73 12.43 17.52
CA PHE A 42 67.44 11.20 18.25
C PHE A 42 66.00 11.18 18.78
N ARG A 43 65.50 12.30 19.30
CA ARG A 43 64.11 12.46 19.74
C ARG A 43 63.15 12.39 18.54
N LEU A 44 63.49 12.93 17.38
CA LEU A 44 62.72 12.83 16.16
C LEU A 44 62.57 11.37 15.68
N ILE A 45 63.68 10.61 15.70
CA ILE A 45 63.71 9.20 15.35
C ILE A 45 62.84 8.37 16.34
N TRP A 46 62.93 8.65 17.64
CA TRP A 46 62.11 7.93 18.64
C TRP A 46 60.59 8.27 18.56
N LYS A 47 60.21 9.47 18.12
CA LYS A 47 58.82 9.86 17.86
C LYS A 47 58.36 9.50 16.43
N SER A 48 59.27 9.22 15.54
CA SER A 48 59.01 8.88 14.13
C SER A 48 58.02 7.69 13.96
N PRO A 49 58.12 6.55 14.72
CA PRO A 49 57.24 5.43 14.50
C PRO A 49 55.76 5.79 14.78
N THR A 50 55.47 6.66 15.73
CA THR A 50 54.10 7.11 16.01
C THR A 50 53.54 8.03 14.94
N LEU A 51 54.34 8.93 14.41
CA LEU A 51 53.96 9.81 13.30
C LEU A 51 53.74 9.06 11.98
N VAL A 52 54.65 8.10 11.70
CA VAL A 52 54.52 7.23 10.52
C VAL A 52 53.32 6.29 10.62
N SER A 53 53.07 5.72 11.80
CA SER A 53 51.91 4.86 12.01
C SER A 53 50.59 5.61 11.86
N HIS A 54 50.46 6.81 12.41
CA HIS A 54 49.29 7.69 12.23
C HIS A 54 49.09 8.13 10.77
N PHE A 55 50.19 8.43 10.06
CA PHE A 55 50.11 8.76 8.63
C PHE A 55 49.69 7.55 7.78
N MET A 56 50.28 6.38 8.03
CA MET A 56 49.91 5.13 7.35
C MET A 56 48.46 4.75 7.64
N GLN A 57 48.00 4.87 8.89
CA GLN A 57 46.64 4.58 9.28
C GLN A 57 45.64 5.52 8.61
N ARG A 58 45.97 6.82 8.56
CA ARG A 58 45.14 7.80 7.84
C ARG A 58 45.02 7.47 6.35
N ARG A 59 46.17 7.21 5.69
CA ARG A 59 46.19 6.81 4.27
C ARG A 59 45.48 5.48 4.00
N ARG A 60 45.49 4.55 4.97
CA ARG A 60 44.75 3.30 4.89
C ARG A 60 43.22 3.56 4.97
N LYS A 61 42.79 4.41 5.88
CA LYS A 61 41.37 4.83 6.00
C LYS A 61 40.91 5.56 4.75
N ASP A 62 41.66 6.52 4.20
CA ASP A 62 41.32 7.23 2.97
C ASP A 62 41.08 6.24 1.80
N LYS A 63 42.00 5.25 1.63
CA LYS A 63 41.81 4.18 0.63
C LYS A 63 40.63 3.27 0.92
N GLY A 64 40.27 3.09 2.19
CA GLY A 64 39.09 2.34 2.61
C GLY A 64 37.81 3.05 2.19
N TYR A 65 37.71 4.36 2.44
CA TYR A 65 36.56 5.16 2.01
C TYR A 65 36.47 5.31 0.49
N ASP A 66 37.62 5.40 -0.21
CA ASP A 66 37.64 5.36 -1.69
C ASP A 66 37.10 4.03 -2.23
N ALA A 67 37.48 2.90 -1.60
CA ALA A 67 36.96 1.59 -1.97
C ALA A 67 35.47 1.47 -1.67
N LEU A 68 35.01 1.98 -0.52
CA LEU A 68 33.59 2.02 -0.15
C LEU A 68 32.77 2.82 -1.18
N SER A 69 33.23 3.99 -1.56
CA SER A 69 32.57 4.81 -2.59
C SER A 69 32.47 4.09 -3.93
N GLN A 70 33.57 3.45 -4.39
CA GLN A 70 33.56 2.65 -5.62
C GLN A 70 32.61 1.46 -5.52
N GLY A 71 32.53 0.81 -4.35
CA GLY A 71 31.63 -0.30 -4.10
C GLY A 71 30.16 0.13 -4.13
N LEU A 72 29.81 1.29 -3.53
CA LEU A 72 28.47 1.84 -3.57
C LEU A 72 28.03 2.25 -4.98
N MET A 73 28.96 2.79 -5.79
CA MET A 73 28.68 3.09 -7.19
C MET A 73 28.45 1.81 -8.01
N ALA A 74 29.26 0.76 -7.78
CA ALA A 74 29.08 -0.54 -8.41
C ALA A 74 27.74 -1.17 -8.01
N LEU A 75 27.37 -1.08 -6.73
CA LEU A 75 26.06 -1.55 -6.23
C LEU A 75 24.90 -0.84 -6.92
N GLY A 76 24.97 0.51 -7.02
CA GLY A 76 23.93 1.32 -7.69
C GLY A 76 23.83 1.06 -9.20
N SER A 77 24.89 0.58 -9.85
CA SER A 77 24.86 0.15 -11.25
C SER A 77 24.46 -1.33 -11.44
N GLY A 78 24.18 -2.06 -10.36
CA GLY A 78 23.84 -3.49 -10.41
C GLY A 78 25.02 -4.42 -10.62
N ASP A 79 26.27 -3.92 -10.54
CA ASP A 79 27.48 -4.73 -10.66
C ASP A 79 27.85 -5.35 -9.31
N THR A 80 27.27 -6.50 -9.01
CA THR A 80 27.42 -7.23 -7.74
C THR A 80 28.85 -7.70 -7.51
N LEU A 81 29.55 -8.10 -8.58
CA LEU A 81 30.92 -8.60 -8.50
C LEU A 81 31.89 -7.51 -8.05
N HIS A 82 31.82 -6.33 -8.65
CA HIS A 82 32.66 -5.21 -8.26
C HIS A 82 32.23 -4.62 -6.91
N ALA A 83 30.94 -4.55 -6.62
CA ALA A 83 30.42 -4.14 -5.31
C ALA A 83 30.98 -5.02 -4.19
N ARG A 84 30.95 -6.34 -4.34
CA ARG A 84 31.52 -7.30 -3.39
C ARG A 84 33.05 -7.16 -3.26
N LYS A 85 33.76 -7.03 -4.39
CA LYS A 85 35.22 -6.86 -4.41
C LYS A 85 35.65 -5.59 -3.67
N PHE A 86 35.00 -4.46 -3.96
CA PHE A 86 35.32 -3.19 -3.31
C PHE A 86 34.84 -3.16 -1.86
N GLY A 87 33.71 -3.80 -1.54
CA GLY A 87 33.22 -3.97 -0.18
C GLY A 87 34.21 -4.74 0.70
N LEU A 88 34.71 -5.90 0.26
CA LEU A 88 35.73 -6.66 0.97
C LEU A 88 37.04 -5.89 1.14
N LYS A 89 37.40 -5.06 0.14
CA LYS A 89 38.57 -4.20 0.24
C LYS A 89 38.38 -3.07 1.24
N ALA A 90 37.19 -2.46 1.27
CA ALA A 90 36.82 -1.44 2.24
C ALA A 90 36.81 -1.99 3.65
N ASP A 91 36.15 -3.12 3.87
CA ASP A 91 36.06 -3.82 5.14
C ASP A 91 37.45 -4.14 5.73
N LYS A 92 38.36 -4.70 4.90
CA LYS A 92 39.72 -4.97 5.30
C LYS A 92 40.54 -3.70 5.62
N LEU A 93 40.34 -2.61 4.91
CA LEU A 93 41.09 -1.36 5.10
C LEU A 93 40.55 -0.53 6.27
N LEU A 94 39.26 -0.68 6.60
CA LEU A 94 38.59 0.00 7.71
C LEU A 94 38.50 -0.87 8.98
N ASP A 95 39.24 -1.97 9.01
CA ASP A 95 39.38 -2.88 10.17
C ASP A 95 38.06 -3.56 10.60
N GLY A 96 37.08 -3.67 9.67
CA GLY A 96 35.79 -4.30 9.92
C GLY A 96 34.84 -3.50 10.80
N ASP A 97 35.18 -2.27 11.14
CA ASP A 97 34.47 -1.44 12.13
C ASP A 97 33.51 -0.43 11.48
N GLU A 98 33.48 -0.39 10.15
CA GLU A 98 32.64 0.57 9.40
C GLU A 98 31.29 -0.05 8.99
N PRO A 99 30.17 0.39 9.58
CA PRO A 99 28.84 -0.17 9.30
C PRO A 99 28.47 -0.09 7.81
N ALA A 100 28.89 0.97 7.12
CA ALA A 100 28.60 1.15 5.70
C ALA A 100 29.28 0.10 4.80
N ALA A 101 30.47 -0.41 5.19
CA ALA A 101 31.12 -1.49 4.46
C ALA A 101 30.38 -2.83 4.66
N ARG A 102 29.90 -3.10 5.87
CA ARG A 102 29.05 -4.27 6.17
C ARG A 102 27.74 -4.21 5.39
N LEU A 103 27.08 -3.05 5.37
CA LEU A 103 25.86 -2.84 4.58
C LEU A 103 26.09 -3.07 3.09
N LEU A 104 27.16 -2.50 2.52
CA LEU A 104 27.52 -2.71 1.11
C LEU A 104 27.66 -4.20 0.77
N LEU A 105 28.32 -4.97 1.64
CA LEU A 105 28.52 -6.40 1.44
C LEU A 105 27.21 -7.18 1.58
N ALA A 106 26.35 -6.82 2.54
CA ALA A 106 25.05 -7.45 2.72
C ALA A 106 24.14 -7.20 1.49
N GLN A 107 24.06 -5.95 1.03
CA GLN A 107 23.27 -5.61 -0.15
C GLN A 107 23.84 -6.20 -1.44
N ALA A 108 25.18 -6.30 -1.58
CA ALA A 108 25.78 -6.95 -2.72
C ALA A 108 25.42 -8.45 -2.76
N SER A 109 25.41 -9.15 -1.61
CA SER A 109 24.96 -10.53 -1.52
C SER A 109 23.47 -10.68 -1.82
N GLN A 110 22.64 -9.71 -1.38
CA GLN A 110 21.22 -9.67 -1.65
C GLN A 110 20.91 -9.54 -3.14
N LEU A 111 21.60 -8.64 -3.85
CA LEU A 111 21.46 -8.46 -5.30
C LEU A 111 22.03 -9.63 -6.11
N ASP A 112 23.05 -10.30 -5.59
CA ASP A 112 23.65 -11.49 -6.21
C ASP A 112 22.75 -12.74 -6.07
N GLY A 113 21.71 -12.66 -5.22
CA GLY A 113 20.78 -13.76 -4.95
C GLY A 113 21.29 -14.76 -3.91
N ASP A 114 22.40 -14.46 -3.24
CA ASP A 114 22.92 -15.27 -2.12
C ASP A 114 22.22 -14.87 -0.81
N HIS A 115 20.95 -15.32 -0.69
CA HIS A 115 20.08 -14.98 0.43
C HIS A 115 20.62 -15.45 1.78
N ALA A 116 21.27 -16.62 1.80
CA ALA A 116 21.84 -17.17 3.02
C ALA A 116 23.01 -16.32 3.55
N GLU A 117 23.87 -15.83 2.66
CA GLU A 117 24.96 -14.93 3.03
C GLU A 117 24.44 -13.52 3.34
N SER A 118 23.45 -13.02 2.60
CA SER A 118 22.78 -11.76 2.87
C SER A 118 22.19 -11.73 4.28
N ARG A 119 21.38 -12.73 4.63
CA ARG A 119 20.79 -12.90 5.97
C ARG A 119 21.84 -12.90 7.07
N ARG A 120 22.87 -13.72 6.93
CA ARG A 120 23.97 -13.81 7.91
C ARG A 120 24.68 -12.47 8.11
N ARG A 121 24.87 -11.70 7.03
CA ARG A 121 25.50 -10.38 7.11
C ARG A 121 24.62 -9.35 7.78
N PHE A 122 23.31 -9.37 7.49
CA PHE A 122 22.34 -8.51 8.19
C PHE A 122 22.21 -8.89 9.67
N GLU A 123 22.24 -10.19 10.02
CA GLU A 123 22.26 -10.64 11.41
C GLU A 123 23.49 -10.12 12.16
N ALA A 124 24.67 -10.16 11.55
CA ALA A 124 25.89 -9.60 12.14
C ALA A 124 25.81 -8.07 12.34
N MET A 125 24.96 -7.37 11.60
CA MET A 125 24.74 -5.92 11.79
C MET A 125 23.88 -5.60 13.02
N LEU A 126 23.20 -6.58 13.61
CA LEU A 126 22.42 -6.40 14.83
C LEU A 126 23.30 -6.24 16.08
N GLU A 127 24.56 -6.65 16.01
CA GLU A 127 25.51 -6.53 17.13
C GLU A 127 25.97 -5.08 17.38
N ASP A 128 25.82 -4.18 16.41
CA ASP A 128 26.24 -2.78 16.48
C ASP A 128 25.01 -1.86 16.43
N ASP A 129 24.77 -1.10 17.51
CA ASP A 129 23.65 -0.16 17.65
C ASP A 129 23.55 0.80 16.46
N ARG A 130 24.67 1.17 15.82
CA ARG A 130 24.71 2.08 14.67
C ARG A 130 24.12 1.46 13.39
N SER A 131 24.18 0.14 13.26
CA SER A 131 23.72 -0.60 12.07
C SER A 131 22.47 -1.44 12.32
N MET A 132 22.06 -1.62 13.57
CA MET A 132 20.95 -2.49 13.98
C MET A 132 19.66 -2.19 13.19
N ALA A 133 19.25 -0.92 13.08
CA ALA A 133 18.04 -0.55 12.34
C ALA A 133 18.08 -0.91 10.84
N VAL A 134 19.27 -0.86 10.26
CA VAL A 134 19.50 -1.23 8.85
C VAL A 134 19.57 -2.74 8.70
N GLY A 135 20.19 -3.43 9.67
CA GLY A 135 20.21 -4.90 9.73
C GLY A 135 18.80 -5.48 9.81
N LEU A 136 17.97 -4.93 10.71
CA LEU A 136 16.54 -5.32 10.83
C LEU A 136 15.77 -5.09 9.53
N HIS A 137 16.03 -3.99 8.81
CA HIS A 137 15.40 -3.76 7.52
C HIS A 137 15.80 -4.78 6.46
N GLY A 138 17.09 -5.13 6.42
CA GLY A 138 17.58 -6.18 5.52
C GLY A 138 16.95 -7.54 5.82
N LEU A 139 16.89 -7.93 7.10
CA LEU A 139 16.27 -9.18 7.55
C LEU A 139 14.75 -9.20 7.27
N TYR A 140 14.07 -8.07 7.44
CA TYR A 140 12.68 -7.92 7.06
C TYR A 140 12.46 -8.21 5.57
N ILE A 141 13.28 -7.64 4.68
CA ILE A 141 13.18 -7.85 3.23
C ILE A 141 13.44 -9.32 2.87
N GLU A 142 14.44 -9.96 3.51
CA GLU A 142 14.73 -11.38 3.27
C GLU A 142 13.58 -12.28 3.74
N ALA A 143 13.00 -12.01 4.93
CA ALA A 143 11.86 -12.75 5.45
C ALA A 143 10.60 -12.60 4.58
N GLU A 144 10.34 -11.39 4.05
CA GLU A 144 9.24 -11.16 3.08
C GLU A 144 9.46 -11.98 1.79
N ARG A 145 10.69 -12.02 1.30
CA ARG A 145 11.04 -12.76 0.08
C ARG A 145 10.93 -14.28 0.28
N GLU A 146 11.32 -14.77 1.45
CA GLU A 146 11.21 -16.18 1.82
C GLU A 146 9.77 -16.57 2.20
N SER A 147 8.83 -15.60 2.20
CA SER A 147 7.44 -15.78 2.62
C SER A 147 7.32 -16.26 4.07
N GLU A 148 8.16 -15.72 4.96
CA GLU A 148 8.16 -15.96 6.40
C GLU A 148 7.49 -14.79 7.16
N PRO A 149 6.14 -14.66 7.16
CA PRO A 149 5.47 -13.48 7.69
C PRO A 149 5.67 -13.29 9.20
N ALA A 150 5.88 -14.38 9.95
CA ALA A 150 6.12 -14.29 11.38
C ALA A 150 7.50 -13.66 11.68
N ALA A 151 8.54 -14.02 10.92
CA ALA A 151 9.86 -13.44 11.05
C ALA A 151 9.85 -11.97 10.58
N ALA A 152 9.22 -11.69 9.45
CA ALA A 152 9.10 -10.33 8.92
C ALA A 152 8.37 -9.40 9.92
N ARG A 153 7.26 -9.86 10.51
CA ARG A 153 6.55 -9.13 11.57
C ARG A 153 7.47 -8.84 12.75
N HIS A 154 8.21 -9.83 13.23
CA HIS A 154 9.13 -9.69 14.35
C HIS A 154 10.20 -8.61 14.10
N PHE A 155 10.88 -8.68 12.96
CA PHE A 155 11.89 -7.68 12.59
C PHE A 155 11.32 -6.28 12.42
N ALA A 156 10.10 -6.17 11.88
CA ALA A 156 9.42 -4.88 11.76
C ALA A 156 9.04 -4.28 13.12
N GLU A 157 8.52 -5.09 14.05
CA GLU A 157 8.15 -4.67 15.41
C GLU A 157 9.40 -4.24 16.19
N GLU A 158 10.49 -4.97 16.09
CA GLU A 158 11.76 -4.64 16.74
C GLU A 158 12.31 -3.31 16.21
N ALA A 159 12.36 -3.14 14.89
CA ALA A 159 12.80 -1.89 14.26
C ALA A 159 11.92 -0.69 14.65
N PHE A 160 10.59 -0.89 14.71
CA PHE A 160 9.62 0.14 15.10
C PHE A 160 9.78 0.59 16.55
N ASN A 161 10.15 -0.34 17.44
CA ASN A 161 10.41 -0.03 18.85
C ASN A 161 11.79 0.60 19.04
N LEU A 162 12.78 0.21 18.24
CA LEU A 162 14.14 0.74 18.31
C LEU A 162 14.20 2.21 17.87
N VAL A 163 13.63 2.54 16.73
CA VAL A 163 13.67 3.88 16.15
C VAL A 163 12.28 4.36 15.77
N PRO A 164 11.60 5.11 16.64
CA PRO A 164 10.33 5.72 16.31
C PRO A 164 10.49 6.66 15.10
N GLY A 165 9.71 6.42 14.04
CA GLY A 165 9.75 7.23 12.81
C GLY A 165 10.33 6.53 11.58
N LEU A 166 10.71 5.26 11.69
CA LEU A 166 11.02 4.44 10.53
C LEU A 166 9.73 4.10 9.76
N ARG A 167 9.53 4.78 8.64
CA ARG A 167 8.29 4.66 7.84
C ARG A 167 8.00 3.23 7.39
N TRP A 168 9.01 2.50 6.95
CA TRP A 168 8.84 1.13 6.51
C TRP A 168 8.36 0.22 7.66
N ALA A 169 9.00 0.32 8.83
CA ALA A 169 8.67 -0.49 10.00
C ALA A 169 7.25 -0.17 10.52
N GLY A 170 6.92 1.13 10.66
CA GLY A 170 5.59 1.55 11.08
C GLY A 170 4.46 1.13 10.14
N ASN A 171 4.71 1.11 8.82
CA ASN A 171 3.75 0.63 7.83
C ASN A 171 3.63 -0.90 7.83
N ALA A 172 4.75 -1.62 7.98
CA ALA A 172 4.76 -3.07 8.04
C ALA A 172 4.01 -3.57 9.28
N VAL A 173 4.32 -3.03 10.48
CA VAL A 173 3.62 -3.40 11.72
C VAL A 173 2.12 -3.12 11.61
N LEU A 174 1.74 -1.93 11.10
CA LEU A 174 0.34 -1.60 10.86
C LEU A 174 -0.35 -2.59 9.91
N GLY A 175 0.34 -2.99 8.85
CA GLY A 175 -0.17 -3.96 7.88
C GLY A 175 -0.39 -5.34 8.52
N TYR A 176 0.59 -5.85 9.25
CA TYR A 176 0.45 -7.15 9.93
C TYR A 176 -0.66 -7.15 10.98
N GLN A 177 -0.75 -6.12 11.82
CA GLN A 177 -1.83 -5.98 12.80
C GLN A 177 -3.20 -5.91 12.13
N ALA A 178 -3.31 -5.18 11.03
CA ALA A 178 -4.57 -5.06 10.30
C ALA A 178 -4.97 -6.37 9.58
N VAL A 179 -4.01 -7.15 9.08
CA VAL A 179 -4.26 -8.48 8.49
C VAL A 179 -4.64 -9.51 9.56
N SER A 180 -4.03 -9.43 10.75
CA SER A 180 -4.37 -10.31 11.90
C SER A 180 -5.73 -9.98 12.52
N GLY A 181 -6.30 -8.80 12.24
CA GLY A 181 -7.53 -8.33 12.88
C GLY A 181 -7.30 -7.65 14.24
N ASP A 182 -6.05 -7.33 14.58
CA ASP A 182 -5.69 -6.64 15.84
C ASP A 182 -5.97 -5.13 15.73
N TRP A 183 -7.27 -4.77 15.54
CA TRP A 183 -7.69 -3.41 15.17
C TRP A 183 -7.31 -2.34 16.19
N GLU A 184 -7.37 -2.66 17.47
CA GLU A 184 -7.05 -1.70 18.55
C GLU A 184 -5.55 -1.38 18.58
N GLU A 185 -4.72 -2.40 18.38
CA GLU A 185 -3.26 -2.24 18.25
C GLU A 185 -2.89 -1.50 16.96
N ALA A 186 -3.56 -1.82 15.85
CA ALA A 186 -3.37 -1.15 14.58
C ALA A 186 -3.70 0.36 14.68
N ILE A 187 -4.77 0.73 15.40
CA ILE A 187 -5.11 2.14 15.66
C ILE A 187 -4.03 2.82 16.51
N ALA A 188 -3.54 2.15 17.56
CA ALA A 188 -2.47 2.68 18.41
C ALA A 188 -1.16 2.87 17.63
N THR A 189 -0.82 1.91 16.76
CA THR A 189 0.34 2.02 15.85
C THR A 189 0.19 3.16 14.85
N LEU A 190 -1.00 3.33 14.26
CA LEU A 190 -1.31 4.43 13.36
C LEU A 190 -1.16 5.80 14.07
N GLU A 191 -1.61 5.93 15.31
CA GLU A 191 -1.46 7.14 16.11
C GLU A 191 0.01 7.42 16.47
N ARG A 192 0.81 6.39 16.77
CA ARG A 192 2.26 6.52 16.95
C ARG A 192 2.95 6.97 15.66
N ASN A 193 2.58 6.43 14.52
CA ASN A 193 3.07 6.85 13.20
C ASN A 193 2.78 8.33 12.93
N TYR A 194 1.59 8.80 13.31
CA TYR A 194 1.24 10.21 13.20
C TYR A 194 2.05 11.09 14.17
N ALA A 195 2.21 10.68 15.42
CA ALA A 195 3.03 11.39 16.40
C ALA A 195 4.50 11.52 15.94
N ALA A 196 5.03 10.49 15.28
CA ALA A 196 6.35 10.49 14.64
C ALA A 196 6.40 11.30 13.31
N ARG A 197 5.33 12.00 12.91
CA ARG A 197 5.21 12.81 11.69
C ARG A 197 5.40 12.02 10.38
N MET A 198 5.10 10.73 10.40
CA MET A 198 5.17 9.89 9.20
C MET A 198 3.95 10.07 8.28
N LEU A 199 2.84 10.54 8.82
CA LEU A 199 1.56 10.70 8.16
C LEU A 199 1.02 12.12 8.33
N ASP A 200 0.25 12.59 7.35
CA ASP A 200 -0.55 13.80 7.48
C ASP A 200 -1.90 13.53 8.19
N LYS A 201 -2.53 14.58 8.66
CA LYS A 201 -3.79 14.49 9.42
C LYS A 201 -4.95 13.92 8.60
N LYS A 202 -4.95 14.14 7.27
CA LYS A 202 -6.00 13.64 6.38
C LYS A 202 -5.89 12.11 6.26
N THR A 203 -4.69 11.60 6.00
CA THR A 203 -4.38 10.17 5.92
C THR A 203 -4.67 9.47 7.25
N LEU A 204 -4.22 10.05 8.39
CA LEU A 204 -4.55 9.52 9.72
C LEU A 204 -6.07 9.33 9.89
N ARG A 205 -6.86 10.38 9.61
CA ARG A 205 -8.32 10.32 9.77
C ARG A 205 -8.94 9.25 8.88
N ARG A 206 -8.47 9.14 7.65
CA ARG A 206 -8.98 8.19 6.67
C ARG A 206 -8.66 6.76 7.07
N GLN A 207 -7.40 6.45 7.38
CA GLN A 207 -6.98 5.11 7.80
C GLN A 207 -7.61 4.71 9.15
N LYS A 208 -7.69 5.65 10.11
CA LYS A 208 -8.40 5.40 11.38
C LYS A 208 -9.87 5.07 11.14
N ALA A 209 -10.55 5.76 10.22
CA ALA A 209 -11.93 5.45 9.86
C ALA A 209 -12.08 4.04 9.28
N VAL A 210 -11.13 3.60 8.44
CA VAL A 210 -11.10 2.25 7.88
C VAL A 210 -10.97 1.19 8.98
N LEU A 211 -9.99 1.36 9.88
CA LEU A 211 -9.77 0.43 11.00
C LEU A 211 -10.97 0.38 11.96
N LEU A 212 -11.55 1.53 12.30
CA LEU A 212 -12.77 1.60 13.12
C LEU A 212 -13.96 0.93 12.44
N THR A 213 -14.07 1.03 11.10
CA THR A 213 -15.12 0.36 10.33
C THR A 213 -14.93 -1.16 10.38
N ALA A 214 -13.70 -1.63 10.22
CA ALA A 214 -13.36 -3.06 10.33
C ALA A 214 -13.72 -3.61 11.72
N ARG A 215 -13.32 -2.91 12.77
CA ARG A 215 -13.66 -3.27 14.15
C ARG A 215 -15.17 -3.25 14.41
N ALA A 216 -15.88 -2.28 13.81
CA ALA A 216 -17.33 -2.20 13.93
C ALA A 216 -18.03 -3.38 13.23
N LEU A 217 -17.53 -3.84 12.09
CA LEU A 217 -18.03 -5.03 11.38
C LEU A 217 -17.84 -6.31 12.21
N GLU A 218 -16.69 -6.47 12.83
CA GLU A 218 -16.40 -7.61 13.68
C GLU A 218 -17.35 -7.65 14.91
N LEU A 219 -17.53 -6.51 15.57
CA LEU A 219 -18.39 -6.40 16.74
C LEU A 219 -19.90 -6.31 16.44
N GLU A 220 -20.30 -6.29 15.16
CA GLU A 220 -21.70 -6.02 14.76
C GLU A 220 -22.70 -6.97 15.39
N ASN A 221 -22.32 -8.24 15.56
CA ASN A 221 -23.19 -9.27 16.11
C ASN A 221 -22.97 -9.48 17.62
N GLU A 222 -21.76 -9.29 18.11
CA GLU A 222 -21.41 -9.53 19.52
C GLU A 222 -21.80 -8.35 20.42
N ASN A 223 -21.47 -7.13 19.97
CA ASN A 223 -21.74 -5.91 20.71
C ASN A 223 -22.21 -4.78 19.78
N PRO A 224 -23.49 -4.79 19.38
CA PRO A 224 -24.03 -3.84 18.40
C PRO A 224 -23.99 -2.38 18.86
N ASP A 225 -24.02 -2.11 20.17
CA ASP A 225 -23.94 -0.74 20.71
C ASP A 225 -22.53 -0.17 20.59
N ARG A 226 -21.51 -0.99 20.88
CA ARG A 226 -20.10 -0.61 20.66
C ARG A 226 -19.81 -0.45 19.18
N ALA A 227 -20.24 -1.41 18.36
CA ALA A 227 -20.11 -1.36 16.90
C ALA A 227 -20.73 -0.08 16.32
N ARG A 228 -21.94 0.29 16.78
CA ARG A 228 -22.60 1.53 16.38
C ARG A 228 -21.78 2.77 16.70
N THR A 229 -21.20 2.83 17.89
CA THR A 229 -20.37 3.95 18.32
C THR A 229 -19.15 4.09 17.42
N LEU A 230 -18.43 2.98 17.17
CA LEU A 230 -17.24 2.94 16.31
C LEU A 230 -17.57 3.30 14.86
N ALA A 231 -18.65 2.75 14.29
CA ALA A 231 -19.06 3.05 12.92
C ALA A 231 -19.46 4.52 12.73
N VAL A 232 -20.11 5.13 13.73
CA VAL A 232 -20.47 6.55 13.68
C VAL A 232 -19.23 7.44 13.82
N GLU A 233 -18.29 7.07 14.65
CA GLU A 233 -16.98 7.75 14.75
C GLU A 233 -16.23 7.65 13.42
N ALA A 234 -16.15 6.45 12.83
CA ALA A 234 -15.53 6.23 11.52
C ALA A 234 -16.12 7.12 10.43
N HIS A 235 -17.46 7.18 10.32
CA HIS A 235 -18.14 8.08 9.39
C HIS A 235 -17.84 9.56 9.68
N GLY A 236 -17.73 9.96 10.94
CA GLY A 236 -17.36 11.32 11.33
C GLY A 236 -15.94 11.70 10.92
N LEU A 237 -15.01 10.75 10.93
CA LEU A 237 -13.62 10.95 10.50
C LEU A 237 -13.49 11.00 8.97
N ALA A 238 -14.23 10.14 8.25
CA ALA A 238 -14.20 10.04 6.79
C ALA A 238 -15.63 9.91 6.20
N PRO A 239 -16.34 11.01 6.00
CA PRO A 239 -17.72 10.98 5.48
C PRO A 239 -17.86 10.41 4.06
N SER A 240 -16.78 10.34 3.29
CA SER A 240 -16.75 9.72 1.96
C SER A 240 -16.52 8.20 1.98
N LEU A 241 -16.27 7.61 3.14
CA LEU A 241 -16.07 6.16 3.27
C LEU A 241 -17.42 5.45 3.26
N VAL A 242 -17.75 4.86 2.11
CA VAL A 242 -19.02 4.18 1.86
C VAL A 242 -19.30 3.06 2.87
N PRO A 243 -18.38 2.11 3.13
CA PRO A 243 -18.63 1.04 4.10
C PRO A 243 -18.93 1.54 5.52
N ALA A 244 -18.22 2.59 5.98
CA ALA A 244 -18.50 3.18 7.29
C ALA A 244 -19.93 3.71 7.40
N ALA A 245 -20.40 4.39 6.34
CA ALA A 245 -21.76 4.93 6.28
C ALA A 245 -22.81 3.81 6.29
N ILE A 246 -22.59 2.74 5.55
CA ILE A 246 -23.50 1.59 5.47
C ILE A 246 -23.63 0.90 6.83
N VAL A 247 -22.49 0.58 7.47
CA VAL A 247 -22.47 -0.07 8.79
C VAL A 247 -23.13 0.83 9.84
N ALA A 248 -22.76 2.11 9.87
CA ALA A 248 -23.34 3.07 10.81
C ALA A 248 -24.87 3.23 10.60
N ALA A 249 -25.34 3.30 9.35
CA ALA A 249 -26.74 3.40 9.03
C ALA A 249 -27.50 2.13 9.40
N ARG A 250 -26.98 0.94 9.07
CA ARG A 250 -27.56 -0.36 9.39
C ARG A 250 -27.73 -0.54 10.89
N LEU A 251 -26.70 -0.25 11.68
CA LEU A 251 -26.74 -0.35 13.15
C LEU A 251 -27.70 0.69 13.77
N ARG A 252 -27.78 1.91 13.22
CA ARG A 252 -28.76 2.91 13.65
C ARG A 252 -30.19 2.52 13.29
N THR A 253 -30.39 1.89 12.15
CA THR A 253 -31.69 1.36 11.73
C THR A 253 -32.15 0.27 12.67
N ARG A 254 -31.30 -0.67 13.05
CA ARG A 254 -31.58 -1.70 14.06
C ARG A 254 -31.94 -1.10 15.42
N ALA A 255 -31.30 0.04 15.78
CA ALA A 255 -31.62 0.78 17.01
C ALA A 255 -32.87 1.68 16.89
N GLY A 256 -33.60 1.66 15.77
CA GLY A 256 -34.79 2.50 15.54
C GLY A 256 -34.51 3.96 15.22
N GLU A 257 -33.23 4.34 15.05
CA GLU A 257 -32.80 5.72 14.80
C GLU A 257 -32.84 6.10 13.30
N ILE A 258 -33.98 5.85 12.62
CA ILE A 258 -34.13 5.96 11.17
C ILE A 258 -33.67 7.29 10.60
N ARG A 259 -34.07 8.42 11.25
CA ARG A 259 -33.71 9.78 10.77
C ARG A 259 -32.21 10.01 10.78
N LYS A 260 -31.49 9.47 11.78
CA LYS A 260 -30.03 9.60 11.87
C LYS A 260 -29.32 8.69 10.85
N ALA A 261 -29.86 7.48 10.62
CA ALA A 261 -29.39 6.56 9.59
C ALA A 261 -29.50 7.20 8.19
N SER A 262 -30.68 7.75 7.84
CA SER A 262 -30.90 8.44 6.58
C SER A 262 -29.91 9.59 6.35
N LYS A 263 -29.68 10.44 7.37
CA LYS A 263 -28.72 11.56 7.26
C LYS A 263 -27.29 11.13 6.99
N ILE A 264 -26.85 10.01 7.55
CA ILE A 264 -25.52 9.44 7.29
C ILE A 264 -25.40 9.04 5.81
N LEU A 265 -26.37 8.28 5.31
CA LEU A 265 -26.39 7.83 3.91
C LEU A 265 -26.47 9.00 2.93
N GLU A 266 -27.30 9.99 3.20
CA GLU A 266 -27.43 11.21 2.40
C GLU A 266 -26.14 12.03 2.36
N ALA A 267 -25.43 12.13 3.49
CA ALA A 267 -24.17 12.86 3.58
C ALA A 267 -23.10 12.19 2.71
N THR A 268 -22.98 10.86 2.79
CA THR A 268 -22.03 10.09 2.00
C THR A 268 -22.40 10.06 0.53
N TRP A 269 -23.71 9.94 0.19
CA TRP A 269 -24.20 9.97 -1.19
C TRP A 269 -23.80 11.24 -1.94
N LYS A 270 -23.86 12.39 -1.28
CA LYS A 270 -23.44 13.66 -1.86
C LYS A 270 -21.95 13.69 -2.24
N LEU A 271 -21.12 12.94 -1.54
CA LEU A 271 -19.68 12.88 -1.75
C LEU A 271 -19.30 11.76 -2.74
N SER A 272 -19.85 10.56 -2.53
CA SER A 272 -19.51 9.33 -3.24
C SER A 272 -20.78 8.53 -3.51
N PRO A 273 -21.49 8.76 -4.64
CA PRO A 273 -22.61 7.91 -5.03
C PRO A 273 -22.14 6.47 -5.22
N HIS A 274 -22.85 5.52 -4.60
CA HIS A 274 -22.50 4.12 -4.63
C HIS A 274 -23.77 3.26 -4.61
N PRO A 275 -23.85 2.16 -5.35
CA PRO A 275 -25.04 1.31 -5.38
C PRO A 275 -25.50 0.85 -4.01
N ASP A 276 -24.56 0.39 -3.16
CA ASP A 276 -24.89 -0.10 -1.83
C ASP A 276 -25.48 0.97 -0.90
N LEU A 277 -25.12 2.26 -1.11
CA LEU A 277 -25.74 3.36 -0.38
C LEU A 277 -27.21 3.55 -0.80
N ALA A 278 -27.50 3.41 -2.10
CA ALA A 278 -28.85 3.51 -2.61
C ALA A 278 -29.72 2.36 -2.09
N GLU A 279 -29.20 1.15 -2.08
CA GLU A 279 -29.84 -0.02 -1.52
C GLU A 279 -30.09 0.13 -0.01
N ALA A 280 -29.06 0.50 0.76
CA ALA A 280 -29.20 0.75 2.20
C ALA A 280 -30.22 1.85 2.50
N TYR A 281 -30.27 2.90 1.66
CA TYR A 281 -31.24 3.99 1.83
C TYR A 281 -32.67 3.58 1.48
N ALA A 282 -32.85 2.74 0.44
CA ALA A 282 -34.14 2.17 0.09
C ALA A 282 -34.73 1.38 1.25
N HIS A 283 -33.90 0.60 1.95
CA HIS A 283 -34.29 -0.30 3.03
C HIS A 283 -34.11 0.27 4.44
N VAL A 284 -33.80 1.56 4.57
CA VAL A 284 -33.54 2.20 5.88
C VAL A 284 -34.71 2.15 6.84
N ARG A 285 -35.94 1.98 6.34
CA ARG A 285 -37.15 1.85 7.15
C ARG A 285 -37.80 0.48 6.92
N PRO A 286 -37.75 -0.41 7.90
CA PRO A 286 -38.41 -1.70 7.82
C PRO A 286 -39.93 -1.56 7.62
N GLY A 287 -40.52 -2.36 6.75
CA GLY A 287 -41.95 -2.36 6.48
C GLY A 287 -42.44 -1.37 5.40
N ASP A 288 -41.56 -0.60 4.78
CA ASP A 288 -41.93 0.26 3.64
C ASP A 288 -42.38 -0.60 2.45
N SER A 289 -43.42 -0.13 1.76
CA SER A 289 -43.85 -0.71 0.48
C SER A 289 -42.82 -0.48 -0.62
N VAL A 290 -42.88 -1.24 -1.73
CA VAL A 290 -42.00 -1.00 -2.91
C VAL A 290 -42.19 0.41 -3.48
N THR A 291 -43.38 0.99 -3.42
CA THR A 291 -43.63 2.35 -3.87
C THR A 291 -43.02 3.38 -2.93
N ASP A 292 -43.00 3.14 -1.62
CA ASP A 292 -42.36 4.01 -0.64
C ASP A 292 -40.85 3.99 -0.81
N ARG A 293 -40.26 2.78 -1.04
CA ARG A 293 -38.85 2.61 -1.35
C ARG A 293 -38.46 3.40 -2.60
N LEU A 294 -39.24 3.29 -3.68
CA LEU A 294 -39.01 4.07 -4.91
C LEU A 294 -39.05 5.59 -4.64
N SER A 295 -40.02 6.06 -3.87
CA SER A 295 -40.12 7.49 -3.50
C SER A 295 -38.89 7.96 -2.73
N ARG A 296 -38.38 7.11 -1.82
CA ARG A 296 -37.16 7.35 -1.05
C ARG A 296 -35.92 7.44 -1.94
N VAL A 297 -35.74 6.46 -2.85
CA VAL A 297 -34.62 6.44 -3.80
C VAL A 297 -34.64 7.67 -4.72
N ARG A 298 -35.83 8.12 -5.18
CA ARG A 298 -35.96 9.38 -5.94
C ARG A 298 -35.46 10.59 -5.12
N THR A 299 -35.78 10.63 -3.83
CA THR A 299 -35.33 11.69 -2.93
C THR A 299 -33.81 11.67 -2.82
N LEU A 300 -33.18 10.49 -2.66
CA LEU A 300 -31.73 10.35 -2.62
C LEU A 300 -31.07 10.78 -3.93
N ALA A 301 -31.57 10.28 -5.06
CA ALA A 301 -31.03 10.58 -6.39
C ALA A 301 -31.14 12.08 -6.72
N SER A 302 -32.22 12.77 -6.28
CA SER A 302 -32.39 14.21 -6.49
C SER A 302 -31.27 15.05 -5.86
N MET A 303 -30.60 14.56 -4.82
CA MET A 303 -29.50 15.27 -4.18
C MET A 303 -28.25 15.35 -5.08
N ARG A 304 -28.20 14.51 -6.12
CA ARG A 304 -27.13 14.47 -7.12
C ARG A 304 -27.70 14.11 -8.50
N ALA A 305 -28.48 15.04 -9.06
CA ALA A 305 -29.36 14.84 -10.21
C ALA A 305 -28.71 14.29 -11.49
N TYR A 306 -27.39 14.50 -11.66
CA TYR A 306 -26.64 14.06 -12.84
C TYR A 306 -25.80 12.80 -12.63
N SER A 307 -26.01 12.09 -11.52
CA SER A 307 -25.28 10.84 -11.24
C SER A 307 -25.91 9.68 -11.98
N SER A 308 -25.10 8.93 -12.74
CA SER A 308 -25.51 7.66 -13.39
C SER A 308 -26.01 6.66 -12.34
N GLU A 309 -25.33 6.58 -11.20
CA GLU A 309 -25.74 5.72 -10.08
C GLU A 309 -27.11 6.08 -9.51
N GLY A 310 -27.46 7.38 -9.49
CA GLY A 310 -28.79 7.84 -9.08
C GLY A 310 -29.89 7.37 -10.04
N ALA A 311 -29.63 7.43 -11.34
CA ALA A 311 -30.55 6.96 -12.36
C ALA A 311 -30.71 5.42 -12.33
N ILE A 312 -29.61 4.69 -12.17
CA ILE A 312 -29.62 3.23 -12.00
C ILE A 312 -30.41 2.83 -10.75
N ALA A 313 -30.18 3.51 -9.63
CA ALA A 313 -30.91 3.24 -8.38
C ALA A 313 -32.42 3.45 -8.53
N ILE A 314 -32.83 4.54 -9.22
CA ILE A 314 -34.26 4.76 -9.54
C ILE A 314 -34.78 3.64 -10.43
N ALA A 315 -34.03 3.23 -11.46
CA ALA A 315 -34.44 2.18 -12.37
C ALA A 315 -34.68 0.85 -11.65
N VAL A 316 -33.74 0.45 -10.79
CA VAL A 316 -33.88 -0.78 -9.96
C VAL A 316 -35.14 -0.71 -9.10
N ALA A 317 -35.34 0.38 -8.36
CA ALA A 317 -36.50 0.52 -7.49
C ALA A 317 -37.84 0.63 -8.29
N ALA A 318 -37.79 1.21 -9.50
CA ALA A 318 -38.94 1.30 -10.39
C ALA A 318 -39.34 -0.05 -11.01
N ILE A 319 -38.35 -0.89 -11.38
CA ILE A 319 -38.58 -2.27 -11.83
C ILE A 319 -39.27 -3.07 -10.71
N GLU A 320 -38.77 -2.98 -9.48
CA GLU A 320 -39.40 -3.62 -8.33
C GLU A 320 -40.84 -3.14 -8.09
N ALA A 321 -41.07 -1.84 -8.28
CA ALA A 321 -42.40 -1.22 -8.13
C ALA A 321 -43.30 -1.43 -9.37
N LYS A 322 -42.84 -2.17 -10.39
CA LYS A 322 -43.54 -2.39 -11.68
C LYS A 322 -43.88 -1.10 -12.42
N LYS A 323 -43.05 -0.08 -12.27
CA LYS A 323 -43.15 1.18 -13.02
C LYS A 323 -42.15 1.17 -14.16
N PHE A 324 -42.45 0.36 -15.15
CA PHE A 324 -41.52 0.02 -16.23
C PHE A 324 -41.20 1.24 -17.13
N ASP A 325 -42.15 2.10 -17.40
CA ASP A 325 -41.90 3.32 -18.19
C ASP A 325 -40.82 4.20 -17.57
N GLU A 326 -40.93 4.42 -16.24
CA GLU A 326 -39.97 5.25 -15.52
C GLU A 326 -38.59 4.58 -15.48
N ALA A 327 -38.52 3.25 -15.26
CA ALA A 327 -37.29 2.49 -15.28
C ALA A 327 -36.61 2.61 -16.65
N ARG A 328 -37.38 2.46 -17.74
CA ARG A 328 -36.89 2.55 -19.11
C ARG A 328 -36.34 3.95 -19.41
N GLU A 329 -37.00 5.00 -18.98
CA GLU A 329 -36.53 6.38 -19.16
C GLU A 329 -35.19 6.62 -18.44
N GLN A 330 -35.08 6.16 -17.21
CA GLN A 330 -33.81 6.29 -16.45
C GLN A 330 -32.67 5.49 -17.08
N LEU A 331 -32.91 4.25 -17.46
CA LEU A 331 -31.92 3.39 -18.13
C LEU A 331 -31.53 3.95 -19.51
N LYS A 332 -32.49 4.45 -20.29
CA LYS A 332 -32.21 5.12 -21.57
C LYS A 332 -31.27 6.31 -21.39
N ARG A 333 -31.44 7.10 -20.34
CA ARG A 333 -30.55 8.21 -20.00
C ARG A 333 -29.14 7.74 -19.67
N VAL A 334 -29.00 6.68 -18.85
CA VAL A 334 -27.70 6.11 -18.47
C VAL A 334 -27.00 5.53 -19.70
N LEU A 335 -27.69 4.71 -20.47
CA LEU A 335 -27.12 4.05 -21.65
C LEU A 335 -26.65 5.03 -22.75
N ARG A 336 -27.21 6.26 -22.78
CA ARG A 336 -26.75 7.31 -23.68
C ARG A 336 -25.53 8.07 -23.19
N SER A 337 -25.34 8.15 -21.87
CA SER A 337 -24.24 8.92 -21.26
C SER A 337 -23.07 8.06 -20.84
N GLU A 338 -23.35 6.91 -20.26
CA GLU A 338 -22.35 6.03 -19.62
C GLU A 338 -22.83 4.57 -19.73
N PRO A 339 -22.77 3.96 -20.96
CA PRO A 339 -23.24 2.61 -21.19
C PRO A 339 -22.37 1.61 -20.45
N THR A 340 -22.89 0.98 -19.39
CA THR A 340 -22.20 -0.04 -18.60
C THR A 340 -22.91 -1.38 -18.71
N GLN A 341 -22.18 -2.45 -18.42
CA GLN A 341 -22.71 -3.82 -18.40
C GLN A 341 -23.95 -3.93 -17.54
N ARG A 342 -23.94 -3.35 -16.34
CA ARG A 342 -25.05 -3.35 -15.39
C ARG A 342 -26.30 -2.66 -15.95
N ALA A 343 -26.12 -1.54 -16.66
CA ALA A 343 -27.25 -0.83 -17.26
C ALA A 343 -27.95 -1.66 -18.36
N PHE A 344 -27.18 -2.38 -19.18
CA PHE A 344 -27.74 -3.31 -20.18
C PHE A 344 -28.42 -4.52 -19.53
N LEU A 345 -27.84 -5.09 -18.47
CA LEU A 345 -28.46 -6.19 -17.74
C LEU A 345 -29.81 -5.76 -17.11
N LEU A 346 -29.89 -4.55 -16.58
CA LEU A 346 -31.14 -4.01 -16.04
C LEU A 346 -32.20 -3.78 -17.13
N MET A 347 -31.78 -3.42 -18.35
CA MET A 347 -32.71 -3.36 -19.49
C MET A 347 -33.24 -4.73 -19.87
N ALA A 348 -32.40 -5.76 -19.84
CA ALA A 348 -32.82 -7.13 -20.09
C ALA A 348 -33.83 -7.61 -19.02
N ASP A 349 -33.56 -7.35 -17.72
CA ASP A 349 -34.47 -7.67 -16.61
C ASP A 349 -35.81 -6.91 -16.73
N LEU A 350 -35.77 -5.64 -17.16
CA LEU A 350 -36.97 -4.86 -17.41
C LEU A 350 -37.83 -5.48 -18.52
N GLU A 351 -37.24 -5.80 -19.69
CA GLU A 351 -37.96 -6.42 -20.81
C GLU A 351 -38.52 -7.80 -20.44
N GLU A 352 -37.77 -8.58 -19.64
CA GLU A 352 -38.25 -9.87 -19.15
C GLU A 352 -39.49 -9.73 -18.28
N ARG A 353 -39.50 -8.78 -17.33
CA ARG A 353 -40.60 -8.57 -16.38
C ARG A 353 -41.81 -7.88 -16.99
N GLU A 354 -41.63 -7.07 -18.03
CA GLU A 354 -42.70 -6.30 -18.66
C GLU A 354 -43.37 -7.08 -19.80
N HIS A 355 -42.57 -7.57 -20.75
CA HIS A 355 -43.05 -8.17 -22.00
C HIS A 355 -42.71 -9.65 -22.15
N GLY A 356 -41.60 -10.12 -21.57
CA GLY A 356 -41.11 -11.50 -21.75
C GLY A 356 -40.59 -11.79 -23.15
N ASP A 357 -40.26 -10.74 -23.93
CA ASP A 357 -39.75 -10.90 -25.31
C ASP A 357 -38.33 -11.43 -25.32
N GLN A 358 -38.18 -12.71 -25.61
CA GLN A 358 -36.90 -13.41 -25.66
C GLN A 358 -35.94 -12.85 -26.73
N GLY A 359 -36.45 -12.24 -27.78
CA GLY A 359 -35.64 -11.61 -28.82
C GLY A 359 -34.91 -10.39 -28.30
N ARG A 360 -35.67 -9.48 -27.66
CA ARG A 360 -35.15 -8.26 -27.06
C ARG A 360 -34.25 -8.53 -25.87
N ILE A 361 -34.60 -9.48 -25.02
CA ILE A 361 -33.75 -9.90 -23.89
C ILE A 361 -32.38 -10.35 -24.39
N ARG A 362 -32.31 -11.21 -25.42
CA ARG A 362 -31.05 -11.66 -26.00
C ARG A 362 -30.24 -10.50 -26.61
N GLU A 363 -30.90 -9.57 -27.24
CA GLU A 363 -30.26 -8.37 -27.80
C GLU A 363 -29.60 -7.53 -26.71
N TRP A 364 -30.32 -7.23 -25.60
CA TRP A 364 -29.75 -6.51 -24.48
C TRP A 364 -28.60 -7.27 -23.78
N LEU A 365 -28.73 -8.59 -23.59
CA LEU A 365 -27.68 -9.43 -23.04
C LEU A 365 -26.44 -9.48 -23.93
N SER A 366 -26.62 -9.54 -25.28
CA SER A 366 -25.51 -9.48 -26.23
C SER A 366 -24.71 -8.17 -26.10
N ARG A 367 -25.40 -7.05 -25.89
CA ARG A 367 -24.77 -5.75 -25.64
C ARG A 367 -24.10 -5.67 -24.29
N ALA A 368 -24.69 -6.28 -23.26
CA ALA A 368 -24.11 -6.32 -21.91
C ALA A 368 -22.74 -7.02 -21.89
N VAL A 369 -22.57 -8.09 -22.72
CA VAL A 369 -21.27 -8.80 -22.81
C VAL A 369 -20.18 -7.95 -23.46
N ARG A 370 -20.55 -7.03 -24.34
CA ARG A 370 -19.62 -6.15 -25.06
C ARG A 370 -19.44 -4.77 -24.40
N ALA A 371 -20.23 -4.48 -23.40
CA ALA A 371 -20.21 -3.18 -22.72
C ALA A 371 -19.01 -3.05 -21.77
N PRO A 372 -18.56 -1.82 -21.52
CA PRO A 372 -17.55 -1.56 -20.49
C PRO A 372 -18.00 -2.10 -19.12
N HIS A 373 -17.02 -2.63 -18.37
CA HIS A 373 -17.27 -3.12 -17.03
C HIS A 373 -17.72 -2.02 -16.08
N ASP A 374 -18.57 -2.38 -15.14
CA ASP A 374 -18.98 -1.50 -14.06
C ASP A 374 -17.83 -1.26 -13.08
N LYS A 375 -17.95 -0.19 -12.28
CA LYS A 375 -17.05 0.06 -11.18
C LYS A 375 -17.17 -1.07 -10.15
N VAL A 376 -16.03 -1.47 -9.63
CA VAL A 376 -15.88 -2.51 -8.59
C VAL A 376 -14.83 -2.09 -7.58
N TRP A 377 -14.73 -2.80 -6.47
CA TRP A 377 -13.68 -2.58 -5.50
C TRP A 377 -12.36 -3.17 -6.01
N ILE A 378 -11.34 -2.34 -6.11
CA ILE A 378 -10.00 -2.73 -6.59
C ILE A 378 -8.97 -2.37 -5.52
N ALA A 379 -8.09 -3.31 -5.18
CA ALA A 379 -6.96 -3.08 -4.29
C ALA A 379 -5.70 -3.75 -4.86
N ASP A 380 -4.66 -2.98 -5.14
CA ASP A 380 -3.37 -3.45 -5.68
C ASP A 380 -3.52 -4.40 -6.89
N GLY A 381 -4.46 -4.06 -7.80
CA GLY A 381 -4.77 -4.84 -9.01
C GLY A 381 -5.66 -6.07 -8.79
N VAL A 382 -6.13 -6.30 -7.56
CA VAL A 382 -7.10 -7.38 -7.26
C VAL A 382 -8.51 -6.81 -7.24
N VAL A 383 -9.38 -7.39 -8.07
CA VAL A 383 -10.80 -7.03 -8.15
C VAL A 383 -11.58 -7.82 -7.11
N SER A 384 -12.45 -7.15 -6.36
CA SER A 384 -13.32 -7.77 -5.35
C SER A 384 -14.75 -7.26 -5.45
N ALA A 385 -15.71 -8.13 -5.22
CA ALA A 385 -17.12 -7.75 -5.10
C ALA A 385 -17.41 -6.97 -3.82
N ASN A 386 -16.66 -7.24 -2.75
CA ASN A 386 -16.86 -6.64 -1.44
C ASN A 386 -15.65 -5.81 -1.04
N TRP A 387 -15.91 -4.73 -0.32
CA TRP A 387 -14.87 -3.95 0.30
C TRP A 387 -14.22 -4.70 1.47
N ALA A 388 -12.90 -4.54 1.60
CA ALA A 388 -12.17 -4.98 2.78
C ALA A 388 -11.28 -3.85 3.33
N PRO A 389 -10.91 -3.87 4.62
CA PRO A 389 -10.10 -2.81 5.23
C PRO A 389 -8.65 -2.81 4.77
N VAL A 390 -8.15 -3.96 4.30
CA VAL A 390 -6.77 -4.17 3.90
C VAL A 390 -6.68 -4.83 2.53
N SER A 391 -5.61 -4.54 1.81
CA SER A 391 -5.31 -5.21 0.54
C SER A 391 -4.99 -6.69 0.78
N PRO A 392 -5.56 -7.61 -0.01
CA PRO A 392 -5.24 -9.03 0.08
C PRO A 392 -3.82 -9.36 -0.40
N LYS A 393 -3.19 -8.47 -1.16
CA LYS A 393 -1.86 -8.69 -1.72
C LYS A 393 -0.75 -8.08 -0.86
N THR A 394 -0.95 -6.86 -0.39
CA THR A 394 0.10 -6.09 0.30
C THR A 394 -0.18 -5.86 1.78
N GLY A 395 -1.36 -6.21 2.29
CA GLY A 395 -1.77 -5.89 3.67
C GLY A 395 -1.94 -4.39 3.95
N ARG A 396 -1.86 -3.53 2.92
CA ARG A 396 -1.96 -2.09 3.09
C ARG A 396 -3.37 -1.67 3.48
N VAL A 397 -3.47 -0.84 4.52
CA VAL A 397 -4.74 -0.27 4.99
C VAL A 397 -5.24 0.80 4.02
N ASP A 398 -6.56 0.84 3.78
CA ASP A 398 -7.25 1.78 2.87
C ASP A 398 -6.77 1.68 1.41
N ALA A 399 -6.54 0.45 0.95
CA ALA A 399 -6.08 0.19 -0.41
C ALA A 399 -7.22 0.04 -1.42
N TYR A 400 -8.46 -0.17 -0.95
CA TYR A 400 -9.61 -0.38 -1.82
C TYR A 400 -10.14 0.93 -2.40
N GLU A 401 -10.22 0.98 -3.71
CA GLU A 401 -10.80 2.06 -4.48
C GLU A 401 -11.99 1.56 -5.31
N TRP A 402 -13.04 2.40 -5.44
CA TRP A 402 -14.20 2.11 -6.27
C TRP A 402 -13.95 2.64 -7.67
N ALA A 403 -13.46 1.78 -8.56
CA ALA A 403 -13.01 2.15 -9.91
C ALA A 403 -13.40 1.11 -10.95
N THR A 404 -13.36 1.50 -12.21
CA THR A 404 -13.53 0.55 -13.34
C THR A 404 -12.23 -0.25 -13.49
N PRO A 405 -12.28 -1.59 -13.58
CA PRO A 405 -11.08 -2.39 -13.81
C PRO A 405 -10.47 -2.05 -15.16
N GLU A 406 -9.19 -1.77 -15.17
CA GLU A 406 -8.41 -1.59 -16.41
C GLU A 406 -8.19 -2.96 -17.06
N ASN A 407 -9.08 -3.33 -17.94
CA ASN A 407 -8.85 -4.47 -18.81
C ASN A 407 -7.96 -4.02 -19.96
N THR A 408 -6.72 -4.41 -19.93
CA THR A 408 -5.71 -4.16 -20.98
C THR A 408 -6.06 -4.79 -22.34
N MET A 409 -7.17 -5.49 -22.46
CA MET A 409 -7.52 -6.26 -23.69
C MET A 409 -8.58 -5.62 -24.59
N ASP A 410 -9.27 -4.55 -24.16
CA ASP A 410 -10.42 -4.04 -24.92
C ASP A 410 -10.43 -2.50 -25.08
N GLN A 411 -9.36 -1.93 -25.62
CA GLN A 411 -9.36 -0.50 -25.99
C GLN A 411 -10.12 -0.22 -27.30
N ASP A 412 -10.60 -1.24 -28.02
CA ASP A 412 -11.33 -1.12 -29.29
C ASP A 412 -12.87 -1.26 -29.16
N GLN A 413 -13.44 -1.04 -27.97
CA GLN A 413 -14.90 -1.05 -27.84
C GLN A 413 -15.48 0.24 -28.43
N THR A 414 -15.75 0.20 -29.73
CA THR A 414 -16.63 1.18 -30.38
C THR A 414 -17.98 1.16 -29.69
N ILE A 415 -18.33 2.27 -29.02
CA ILE A 415 -19.67 2.47 -28.45
C ILE A 415 -20.67 2.39 -29.59
N GLU A 416 -21.35 1.26 -29.73
CA GLU A 416 -22.42 1.10 -30.70
C GLU A 416 -23.53 2.11 -30.39
N VAL A 417 -23.88 2.91 -31.37
CA VAL A 417 -25.03 3.83 -31.26
C VAL A 417 -26.28 2.98 -31.10
N ILE A 418 -26.93 3.10 -29.94
CA ILE A 418 -28.16 2.35 -29.66
C ILE A 418 -29.31 3.00 -30.44
N ASP A 419 -29.98 2.24 -31.33
CA ASP A 419 -31.16 2.71 -32.05
C ASP A 419 -32.31 3.02 -31.06
N ASP A 420 -32.90 4.19 -31.16
CA ASP A 420 -34.00 4.62 -30.32
C ASP A 420 -35.24 3.69 -30.39
N LYS A 421 -35.41 2.95 -31.48
CA LYS A 421 -36.47 1.94 -31.64
C LYS A 421 -36.33 0.76 -30.65
N LEU A 422 -35.14 0.47 -30.16
CA LEU A 422 -34.94 -0.57 -29.15
C LEU A 422 -35.51 -0.20 -27.78
N PHE A 423 -35.70 1.10 -27.50
CA PHE A 423 -36.33 1.59 -26.28
C PHE A 423 -37.85 1.72 -26.36
N GLU A 424 -38.42 1.56 -27.56
CA GLU A 424 -39.89 1.57 -27.73
C GLU A 424 -40.45 0.20 -27.33
N PRO A 425 -41.65 0.15 -26.71
CA PRO A 425 -42.33 -1.12 -26.44
C PRO A 425 -42.47 -1.93 -27.73
N PRO A 426 -42.40 -3.27 -27.71
CA PRO A 426 -42.62 -4.09 -28.89
C PRO A 426 -44.03 -3.78 -29.42
N GLU A 427 -44.15 -3.44 -30.72
CA GLU A 427 -45.45 -3.40 -31.38
C GLU A 427 -46.05 -4.80 -31.23
N LEU A 428 -47.13 -4.90 -30.43
CA LEU A 428 -47.91 -6.11 -30.37
C LEU A 428 -48.39 -6.38 -31.83
N ALA A 429 -47.83 -7.42 -32.45
CA ALA A 429 -48.32 -7.85 -33.76
C ALA A 429 -49.84 -7.92 -33.66
N ALA A 430 -50.54 -7.15 -34.49
CA ALA A 430 -51.97 -7.21 -34.55
C ALA A 430 -52.39 -8.68 -34.68
N PRO A 431 -53.41 -9.12 -33.92
CA PRO A 431 -53.83 -10.53 -34.01
C PRO A 431 -54.05 -10.85 -35.46
N VAL A 432 -53.33 -11.82 -35.98
CA VAL A 432 -53.54 -12.32 -37.32
C VAL A 432 -54.99 -12.73 -37.39
N GLN A 433 -55.80 -11.91 -38.06
CA GLN A 433 -57.17 -12.30 -38.39
C GLN A 433 -57.02 -13.52 -39.26
N VAL A 434 -57.25 -14.68 -38.69
CA VAL A 434 -57.48 -15.88 -39.44
C VAL A 434 -58.77 -15.62 -40.23
N LEU A 435 -58.61 -15.22 -41.46
CA LEU A 435 -59.69 -15.21 -42.43
C LEU A 435 -60.11 -16.65 -42.61
N ASP A 436 -61.15 -17.08 -41.88
CA ASP A 436 -61.91 -18.28 -42.18
C ASP A 436 -62.62 -18.08 -43.53
N GLU A 437 -61.86 -18.18 -44.62
CA GLU A 437 -62.43 -18.51 -45.91
C GLU A 437 -62.40 -20.01 -46.10
N PRO A 438 -63.55 -20.67 -46.25
CA PRO A 438 -63.58 -22.08 -46.55
C PRO A 438 -63.10 -22.29 -48.01
N VAL A 439 -61.84 -22.60 -48.15
CA VAL A 439 -61.31 -23.10 -49.45
C VAL A 439 -61.93 -24.44 -49.69
N LYS A 440 -62.93 -24.52 -50.60
CA LYS A 440 -63.39 -25.75 -51.21
C LYS A 440 -62.20 -26.26 -52.05
N ALA A 441 -61.43 -27.14 -51.48
CA ALA A 441 -60.44 -27.91 -52.26
C ALA A 441 -61.16 -29.00 -53.01
N ASP A 442 -61.33 -28.83 -54.31
CA ASP A 442 -61.61 -29.90 -55.25
C ASP A 442 -60.41 -30.86 -55.27
N ILE A 443 -60.60 -32.00 -54.61
CA ILE A 443 -59.64 -33.09 -54.61
C ILE A 443 -59.74 -33.76 -55.95
N VAL A 444 -58.87 -33.37 -56.90
CA VAL A 444 -58.58 -34.13 -58.09
C VAL A 444 -57.63 -35.24 -57.67
N VAL A 445 -58.14 -36.48 -57.63
CA VAL A 445 -57.34 -37.69 -57.43
C VAL A 445 -56.70 -38.03 -58.77
N PRO A 446 -55.41 -38.00 -58.98
CA PRO A 446 -54.76 -38.58 -60.15
C PRO A 446 -54.62 -40.10 -59.96
N LYS A 447 -55.01 -40.84 -61.04
CA LYS A 447 -54.88 -42.28 -61.17
C LYS A 447 -53.43 -42.74 -61.09
N PRO A 448 -53.13 -43.90 -60.46
CA PRO A 448 -51.78 -44.40 -60.35
C PRO A 448 -51.24 -44.79 -61.73
N GLN A 449 -50.10 -44.22 -62.08
CA GLN A 449 -49.25 -44.76 -63.15
C GLN A 449 -48.14 -45.56 -62.49
N ASP A 450 -48.03 -46.80 -62.97
CA ASP A 450 -46.95 -47.74 -62.64
C ASP A 450 -45.62 -47.13 -63.11
N VAL A 451 -44.73 -46.90 -62.11
CA VAL A 451 -43.32 -46.65 -62.42
C VAL A 451 -42.49 -47.59 -61.59
N GLU A 452 -41.71 -48.37 -62.34
CA GLU A 452 -40.77 -49.39 -61.89
C GLU A 452 -39.88 -48.97 -60.78
N THR A 453 -39.72 -49.87 -59.85
CA THR A 453 -38.79 -49.84 -58.71
C THR A 453 -37.35 -49.97 -59.26
N PRO A 454 -36.45 -49.02 -59.01
CA PRO A 454 -35.03 -49.32 -59.00
C PRO A 454 -34.58 -49.75 -57.60
N ALA A 455 -33.77 -50.79 -57.62
CA ALA A 455 -33.22 -51.52 -56.52
C ALA A 455 -32.55 -50.67 -55.44
N ALA A 456 -32.79 -51.06 -54.15
CA ALA A 456 -32.13 -50.56 -52.99
C ALA A 456 -30.59 -50.68 -53.07
N PRO A 457 -29.83 -49.68 -52.70
CA PRO A 457 -28.43 -49.86 -52.32
C PRO A 457 -28.32 -50.48 -50.96
N LYS A 458 -27.47 -51.48 -50.86
CA LYS A 458 -27.09 -52.22 -49.67
C LYS A 458 -26.64 -51.27 -48.55
N GLU A 459 -27.18 -51.49 -47.39
CA GLU A 459 -26.64 -51.05 -46.11
C GLU A 459 -25.22 -51.61 -45.92
N GLU A 460 -24.28 -50.76 -45.77
CA GLU A 460 -22.92 -51.07 -45.30
C GLU A 460 -22.95 -50.93 -43.77
N PRO A 461 -22.50 -51.93 -43.03
CA PRO A 461 -22.64 -51.90 -41.56
C PRO A 461 -21.60 -50.96 -40.97
N ALA A 462 -22.02 -50.18 -39.97
CA ALA A 462 -21.21 -49.33 -39.11
C ALA A 462 -20.04 -50.10 -38.46
N PRO A 463 -18.85 -49.53 -38.37
CA PRO A 463 -17.72 -50.19 -37.73
C PRO A 463 -17.90 -50.22 -36.23
N ALA A 464 -17.69 -51.42 -35.65
CA ALA A 464 -17.65 -51.68 -34.23
C ALA A 464 -16.53 -50.92 -33.50
N PRO A 465 -16.70 -50.56 -32.24
CA PRO A 465 -15.66 -49.89 -31.45
C PRO A 465 -14.48 -50.81 -31.18
N ALA A 466 -13.27 -50.28 -31.39
CA ALA A 466 -11.99 -50.94 -31.14
C ALA A 466 -11.78 -51.25 -29.64
N PRO A 467 -11.13 -52.39 -29.33
CA PRO A 467 -10.90 -52.80 -27.97
C PRO A 467 -9.84 -51.99 -27.25
N VAL A 468 -10.10 -51.65 -26.00
CA VAL A 468 -9.16 -50.99 -25.08
C VAL A 468 -8.04 -51.97 -24.74
N GLU A 469 -6.84 -51.66 -25.11
CA GLU A 469 -5.61 -52.38 -24.80
C GLU A 469 -5.25 -52.15 -23.32
N LYS A 470 -5.29 -53.21 -22.54
CA LYS A 470 -4.82 -53.26 -21.15
C LYS A 470 -3.30 -53.29 -21.12
N THR A 471 -2.66 -52.22 -20.80
CA THR A 471 -1.25 -52.25 -20.43
C THR A 471 -1.09 -52.63 -18.97
N LYS A 472 -0.39 -53.70 -18.76
CA LYS A 472 -0.04 -54.38 -17.53
C LYS A 472 1.00 -53.54 -16.78
N ALA A 473 0.63 -53.00 -15.63
CA ALA A 473 1.58 -52.44 -14.69
C ALA A 473 2.00 -53.52 -13.67
N GLU A 474 3.26 -53.69 -13.55
CA GLU A 474 3.93 -54.65 -12.67
C GLU A 474 3.94 -54.10 -11.23
N ALA A 475 3.48 -54.94 -10.33
CA ALA A 475 3.34 -54.68 -8.90
C ALA A 475 4.68 -54.86 -8.20
N THR A 476 4.96 -53.99 -7.25
CA THR A 476 5.82 -54.33 -6.13
C THR A 476 5.10 -54.01 -4.82
N ALA A 477 5.10 -55.00 -3.98
CA ALA A 477 4.23 -55.29 -2.86
C ALA A 477 4.40 -54.40 -1.62
N ALA A 478 3.30 -54.08 -1.00
CA ALA A 478 3.18 -53.80 0.43
C ALA A 478 2.55 -55.01 1.14
N PRO A 479 2.79 -55.25 2.41
CA PRO A 479 1.90 -56.14 3.16
C PRO A 479 0.92 -55.35 4.01
N VAL A 480 -0.34 -55.66 3.78
CA VAL A 480 -1.51 -55.37 4.57
C VAL A 480 -1.51 -56.27 5.79
N VAL A 481 -1.81 -55.69 6.96
CA VAL A 481 -2.34 -56.47 8.11
C VAL A 481 -3.71 -55.93 8.39
N THR A 482 -4.67 -56.73 8.03
CA THR A 482 -6.07 -56.69 8.47
C THR A 482 -6.19 -57.40 9.82
N GLU A 483 -6.85 -56.76 10.80
CA GLU A 483 -7.57 -57.53 11.80
C GLU A 483 -8.86 -56.82 12.20
N THR A 484 -9.86 -57.67 12.30
CA THR A 484 -11.28 -57.58 12.28
C THR A 484 -11.88 -57.06 13.59
N ALA A 485 -13.04 -56.45 13.43
CA ALA A 485 -14.00 -56.02 14.42
C ALA A 485 -14.35 -57.06 15.53
N LYS A 486 -14.62 -56.59 16.72
CA LYS A 486 -15.71 -57.04 17.55
C LYS A 486 -16.20 -55.97 18.52
N GLU A 487 -17.46 -55.75 18.41
CA GLU A 487 -18.47 -55.14 19.23
C GLU A 487 -18.46 -55.74 20.66
N GLU A 488 -18.58 -54.90 21.70
CA GLU A 488 -19.39 -55.12 22.89
C GLU A 488 -19.31 -53.94 23.87
N THR A 489 -20.39 -53.23 24.03
CA THR A 489 -20.81 -52.52 25.24
C THR A 489 -21.70 -53.50 26.06
N PRO A 490 -22.10 -53.29 27.31
CA PRO A 490 -21.90 -52.18 28.28
C PRO A 490 -21.55 -52.69 29.71
N VAL A 491 -21.48 -51.82 30.72
CA VAL A 491 -22.01 -51.87 32.11
C VAL A 491 -21.20 -50.88 32.99
N ALA A 492 -21.80 -49.87 33.39
CA ALA A 492 -22.35 -49.30 34.63
C ALA A 492 -21.56 -49.48 35.95
N ALA A 493 -21.63 -48.36 36.71
CA ALA A 493 -21.48 -48.21 38.15
C ALA A 493 -20.04 -48.24 38.71
N GLU A 494 -19.57 -47.27 39.46
CA GLU A 494 -20.02 -46.84 40.77
C GLU A 494 -19.16 -45.62 41.22
N ALA A 495 -19.79 -44.57 41.70
CA ALA A 495 -19.20 -43.72 42.73
C ALA A 495 -19.45 -44.44 44.08
N PRO A 496 -18.66 -44.20 45.15
CA PRO A 496 -18.92 -43.05 45.98
C PRO A 496 -17.77 -42.49 46.85
N ALA A 497 -18.14 -41.38 47.51
CA ALA A 497 -17.78 -40.88 48.82
C ALA A 497 -16.50 -40.02 48.93
N GLU A 498 -16.68 -38.73 49.11
CA GLU A 498 -16.73 -38.01 50.38
C GLU A 498 -15.65 -38.41 51.40
N THR A 499 -14.76 -37.45 51.67
CA THR A 499 -14.43 -37.04 53.04
C THR A 499 -13.73 -35.68 53.05
N LYS A 500 -14.36 -34.71 53.64
CA LYS A 500 -13.84 -33.63 54.45
C LYS A 500 -13.83 -34.12 55.90
N PRO A 501 -13.10 -33.62 56.92
CA PRO A 501 -12.72 -32.25 57.17
C PRO A 501 -11.39 -32.03 57.95
N GLU A 502 -11.28 -30.84 58.48
CA GLU A 502 -10.45 -30.26 59.59
C GLU A 502 -9.08 -29.74 59.21
N GLU A 503 -8.87 -28.46 59.30
CA GLU A 503 -8.84 -27.42 60.35
C GLU A 503 -7.48 -27.26 61.01
N THR A 504 -7.16 -25.98 61.21
CA THR A 504 -6.10 -25.32 62.02
C THR A 504 -4.73 -25.20 61.37
N ALA A 505 -4.09 -24.04 61.24
CA ALA A 505 -3.91 -22.89 62.09
C ALA A 505 -3.23 -21.77 61.32
N GLN A 506 -3.66 -20.57 61.48
CA GLN A 506 -3.06 -19.30 61.85
C GLN A 506 -1.54 -19.17 61.66
N ALA A 507 -1.12 -18.18 60.88
CA ALA A 507 -0.20 -17.12 61.33
C ALA A 507 0.02 -16.09 60.19
N GLU A 508 -0.40 -14.90 60.49
CA GLU A 508 0.28 -13.62 60.44
C GLU A 508 0.56 -12.95 59.10
N GLU A 509 -0.25 -11.95 58.82
CA GLU A 509 0.08 -10.78 58.00
C GLU A 509 1.11 -9.90 58.71
N PRO A 510 1.93 -9.14 58.00
CA PRO A 510 2.27 -7.81 58.44
C PRO A 510 1.62 -6.74 57.54
N ARG A 511 0.81 -5.94 58.21
CA ARG A 511 0.30 -4.64 57.78
C ARG A 511 1.44 -3.73 57.34
N ALA A 512 1.38 -3.21 56.16
CA ALA A 512 2.11 -2.00 55.77
C ALA A 512 1.20 -0.79 55.92
N THR A 513 1.66 0.10 56.72
CA THR A 513 1.13 1.37 57.16
C THR A 513 0.89 2.33 56.00
N VAL A 514 -0.34 2.80 55.90
CA VAL A 514 -0.74 3.92 55.06
C VAL A 514 -0.34 5.21 55.79
N VAL A 515 0.48 6.04 55.14
CA VAL A 515 0.70 7.44 55.53
C VAL A 515 -0.08 8.31 54.55
N PRO A 516 -0.97 9.20 54.99
CA PRO A 516 -1.68 10.09 54.10
C PRO A 516 -0.80 11.30 53.76
N VAL A 517 -0.63 11.56 52.47
CA VAL A 517 -0.09 12.83 51.99
C VAL A 517 -1.24 13.77 51.71
N GLU A 518 -1.18 14.91 52.37
CA GLU A 518 -2.13 16.01 52.33
C GLU A 518 -2.35 16.55 50.91
N SER A 519 -3.61 16.79 50.61
CA SER A 519 -4.12 17.58 49.51
C SER A 519 -3.74 19.05 49.68
N SER A 520 -2.92 19.60 48.81
CA SER A 520 -2.84 21.04 48.62
C SER A 520 -3.70 21.45 47.44
N SER A 521 -4.83 22.05 47.79
CA SER A 521 -5.73 22.78 46.92
C SER A 521 -5.06 24.03 46.38
N TRP A 522 -5.09 24.21 45.06
CA TRP A 522 -4.95 25.55 44.49
C TRP A 522 -6.22 25.89 43.72
N ALA A 523 -7.01 26.76 44.33
CA ALA A 523 -8.12 27.46 43.73
C ALA A 523 -7.63 28.71 42.97
N PRO A 524 -8.30 29.13 41.91
CA PRO A 524 -7.93 30.35 41.17
C PRO A 524 -8.49 31.61 41.85
N THR A 525 -7.61 32.58 42.04
CA THR A 525 -7.94 33.92 42.53
C THR A 525 -8.55 34.75 41.39
N LYS A 526 -9.79 35.22 41.63
CA LYS A 526 -10.44 36.33 40.95
C LYS A 526 -10.02 37.65 41.63
N ALA A 527 -9.69 38.65 40.85
CA ALA A 527 -9.93 40.07 41.10
C ALA A 527 -9.45 40.83 39.86
N ASN A 528 -10.13 41.65 39.28
CA ASN A 528 -11.09 42.71 39.40
C ASN A 528 -10.66 43.77 38.39
N GLU A 529 -11.52 44.07 37.47
CA GLU A 529 -12.49 45.15 37.38
C GLU A 529 -11.95 46.48 36.81
N LYS A 530 -12.64 46.94 35.77
CA LYS A 530 -12.93 48.32 35.34
C LYS A 530 -11.79 49.10 34.66
N ALA A 531 -11.99 49.75 33.53
CA ALA A 531 -13.06 50.61 33.08
C ALA A 531 -12.94 50.92 31.59
N GLU A 532 -14.06 50.98 30.87
CA GLU A 532 -14.62 52.11 30.11
C GLU A 532 -13.68 52.75 29.05
N ALA A 533 -14.05 52.92 27.87
CA ALA A 533 -15.20 53.21 27.09
C ALA A 533 -14.76 54.01 25.84
N LYS A 534 -15.55 53.82 24.76
CA LYS A 534 -15.86 54.74 23.68
C LYS A 534 -14.92 54.86 22.48
N SER A 535 -15.41 54.34 21.42
CA SER A 535 -16.05 55.05 20.27
C SER A 535 -15.01 55.72 19.36
N ASP A 536 -14.96 55.45 18.10
CA ASP A 536 -15.76 55.81 16.99
C ASP A 536 -15.04 55.41 15.70
N GLU A 537 -15.75 54.80 14.80
CA GLU A 537 -15.56 54.88 13.34
C GLU A 537 -15.93 56.33 12.93
N PRO A 538 -15.56 56.90 11.79
CA PRO A 538 -15.42 56.27 10.48
C PRO A 538 -14.44 56.89 9.46
N ALA A 539 -14.31 56.16 8.33
CA ALA A 539 -14.32 56.65 6.96
C ALA A 539 -13.12 57.36 6.32
N LYS A 540 -12.73 56.75 5.19
CA LYS A 540 -12.44 57.33 3.86
C LYS A 540 -11.32 58.34 3.68
N THR A 541 -10.47 58.07 2.76
CA THR A 541 -10.25 58.59 1.41
C THR A 541 -8.76 58.60 1.07
N GLU A 542 -8.43 57.93 0.02
CA GLU A 542 -7.81 58.39 -1.24
C GLU A 542 -6.58 59.32 -1.19
N GLN A 543 -5.64 58.88 -2.01
CA GLN A 543 -4.80 59.66 -2.93
C GLN A 543 -3.35 59.96 -2.54
N ASP A 544 -2.52 59.30 -3.35
CA ASP A 544 -1.48 59.86 -4.25
C ASP A 544 -0.16 60.41 -3.72
N ALA A 545 0.83 59.96 -4.47
CA ALA A 545 1.99 60.65 -4.99
C ALA A 545 3.34 60.47 -4.30
N ASP A 546 4.21 59.86 -5.13
CA ASP A 546 5.61 60.18 -5.40
C ASP A 546 6.59 60.55 -4.27
N ALA A 547 7.61 59.69 -4.13
CA ALA A 547 8.99 60.13 -4.30
C ALA A 547 10.01 58.98 -4.22
N LYS A 548 10.83 58.93 -5.21
CA LYS A 548 12.09 58.19 -5.36
C LYS A 548 12.99 58.35 -4.15
N THR A 549 13.64 57.26 -3.72
CA THR A 549 15.09 57.31 -3.47
C THR A 549 15.69 55.90 -3.57
N ASP A 550 16.76 55.79 -4.29
CA ASP A 550 17.61 54.64 -4.52
C ASP A 550 18.21 54.10 -3.23
N GLU A 551 18.15 52.79 -3.01
CA GLU A 551 19.20 52.09 -2.28
C GLU A 551 19.38 50.67 -2.81
N LYS A 552 20.58 50.49 -3.33
CA LYS A 552 21.17 49.35 -4.00
C LYS A 552 21.48 48.29 -2.92
N ALA A 553 20.76 47.17 -2.91
CA ALA A 553 21.16 45.97 -2.19
C ALA A 553 21.32 44.83 -3.19
N GLU A 554 22.56 44.37 -3.30
CA GLU A 554 23.00 43.22 -4.08
C GLU A 554 22.18 41.96 -3.67
N LYS A 555 21.36 41.47 -4.59
CA LYS A 555 20.88 40.10 -4.56
C LYS A 555 21.95 39.22 -5.17
N LYS A 556 22.56 38.38 -4.34
CA LYS A 556 23.27 37.19 -4.77
C LYS A 556 22.25 36.25 -5.43
N ASP A 557 22.41 36.07 -6.72
CA ASP A 557 21.73 35.02 -7.47
C ASP A 557 22.19 33.65 -6.97
N GLU A 558 21.37 32.96 -6.17
CA GLU A 558 21.45 31.53 -6.01
C GLU A 558 20.99 30.91 -7.33
N LYS A 559 21.94 30.42 -8.11
CA LYS A 559 21.68 29.56 -9.25
C LYS A 559 21.04 28.28 -8.72
N LEU A 560 19.72 28.14 -8.92
CA LEU A 560 19.07 26.84 -8.88
C LEU A 560 19.78 25.94 -9.90
N VAL A 561 20.38 24.88 -9.43
CA VAL A 561 20.90 23.81 -10.28
C VAL A 561 19.67 22.98 -10.67
N GLU A 562 19.14 23.22 -11.86
CA GLU A 562 18.17 22.34 -12.48
C GLU A 562 18.87 21.02 -12.79
N PHE A 563 18.42 19.95 -12.11
CA PHE A 563 18.80 18.59 -12.47
C PHE A 563 18.04 18.17 -13.74
N PRO A 564 18.70 17.73 -14.79
CA PRO A 564 18.04 17.33 -16.04
C PRO A 564 17.48 15.90 -15.95
N LEU A 565 16.58 15.63 -15.00
CA LEU A 565 15.81 14.41 -14.95
C LEU A 565 14.33 14.76 -15.08
N SER A 566 13.92 15.07 -16.32
CA SER A 566 12.52 15.32 -16.65
C SER A 566 11.72 14.05 -16.95
N HIS A 567 12.34 12.87 -16.95
CA HIS A 567 11.66 11.60 -17.24
C HIS A 567 12.03 10.53 -16.23
N LEU A 568 11.03 9.80 -15.75
CA LEU A 568 11.22 8.56 -15.01
C LEU A 568 11.84 7.48 -15.94
N PRO A 569 12.62 6.52 -15.43
CA PRO A 569 13.33 5.52 -16.26
C PRO A 569 12.46 4.64 -17.18
N ASP A 570 11.14 4.63 -16.99
CA ASP A 570 10.20 3.79 -17.74
C ASP A 570 9.15 4.60 -18.52
N ASP A 571 9.38 5.90 -18.77
CA ASP A 571 8.49 6.69 -19.62
C ASP A 571 8.92 6.52 -21.09
N PRO A 572 8.12 5.91 -21.96
CA PRO A 572 8.46 5.67 -23.37
C PRO A 572 8.51 6.92 -24.24
N GLY A 573 8.41 8.14 -23.67
CA GLY A 573 8.48 9.38 -24.42
C GLY A 573 7.40 9.53 -25.49
N PRO A 574 7.01 10.73 -25.87
CA PRO A 574 6.04 10.93 -26.94
C PRO A 574 6.59 10.38 -28.27
N GLU A 575 5.74 9.62 -28.97
CA GLU A 575 6.02 9.13 -30.32
C GLU A 575 6.38 10.31 -31.24
N PRO A 576 7.35 10.14 -32.16
CA PRO A 576 7.66 11.20 -33.10
C PRO A 576 6.48 11.41 -34.04
N ASP A 577 5.94 12.65 -34.01
CA ASP A 577 4.93 13.09 -34.98
C ASP A 577 5.46 12.86 -36.39
N ASP A 578 4.76 12.01 -37.14
CA ASP A 578 4.93 11.84 -38.57
C ASP A 578 4.56 13.14 -39.29
N GLU A 579 5.48 13.53 -40.23
CA GLU A 579 5.27 14.47 -41.32
C GLU A 579 5.50 15.98 -41.08
N ASP A 580 6.75 16.38 -41.32
CA ASP A 580 6.97 17.62 -42.06
C ASP A 580 7.93 17.37 -43.24
N PRO A 581 7.47 17.43 -44.49
CA PRO A 581 8.29 17.17 -45.68
C PRO A 581 8.91 18.48 -46.21
N LYS A 582 9.92 19.06 -45.54
CA LYS A 582 10.81 20.08 -46.13
C LYS A 582 12.04 20.38 -45.27
N ALA A 583 13.05 19.57 -45.41
CA ALA A 583 14.43 20.06 -45.16
C ALA A 583 15.38 19.43 -46.20
N PRO A 584 16.28 20.19 -46.79
CA PRO A 584 17.12 19.74 -47.90
C PRO A 584 18.24 18.84 -47.42
N LYS A 585 18.53 17.85 -48.25
CA LYS A 585 19.68 16.98 -48.15
C LYS A 585 20.97 17.81 -48.29
N ASP A 586 21.88 17.72 -47.35
CA ASP A 586 23.29 17.94 -47.60
C ASP A 586 24.14 17.01 -46.71
N GLN A 587 24.78 16.09 -47.39
CA GLN A 587 26.18 15.74 -47.55
C GLN A 587 26.96 15.34 -46.28
N SER A 588 27.16 14.03 -46.23
CA SER A 588 28.45 13.36 -46.04
C SER A 588 29.58 14.09 -45.33
N PHE A 589 30.02 13.52 -44.21
CA PHE A 589 31.46 13.42 -43.99
C PHE A 589 31.84 12.06 -43.41
N ARG A 590 32.74 11.45 -44.12
CA ARG A 590 33.45 10.22 -43.83
C ARG A 590 34.60 10.47 -42.87
N PHE A 591 34.85 9.50 -41.99
CA PHE A 591 36.12 8.81 -41.79
C PHE A 591 37.19 9.32 -40.82
N PHE A 592 37.70 8.31 -40.17
CA PHE A 592 39.07 7.98 -39.71
C PHE A 592 39.40 8.43 -38.27
N ARG A 593 39.79 7.63 -37.39
CA ARG A 593 40.65 6.44 -37.24
C ARG A 593 40.53 5.93 -35.79
#